data_7640c4f167de4ae4a56d5b5c373d4454
#
_entry.id   7640c4f167de4ae4a56d5b5c373d4454
#
_cell.length_a   1.000
_cell.length_b   1.000
_cell.length_c   1.000
_cell.angle_alpha   90.00
_cell.angle_beta   90.00
_cell.angle_gamma   90.00
#
_symmetry.space_group_name_H-M   'P 1'
#
loop_
_entity.id
_entity.type
_entity.pdbx_description
1 polymer ?
#
loop_
_entity_poly.entity_id
_entity_poly.type
_entity_poly.pdbx_seq_one_letter_code
_entity_poly.pdbx_strand_id
1 'polypeptide(L)'
;LIDGKEEALFPGVFAIFGHGNVTCLGEALETVREEMPTWRGQNEQSMALAGVAYAKAKRRRQIMIATSSIGPGCTNLLTAAATAHANRLPILLLSGDTFANRLPDPVLQQVENFQNPTMTVTDAFQAFTRYWDRINRPEQLISSLPQMVATLLDPADCGPVFLALPQDIQAEAFDYPEVFFEKIVHQIPRPRPDRNSIAEAATILRNAEKPLIISGGGVFYSGAVSELVYFAETFNIPVVETIAGRSAMLHDHPHNAGPLGVIGSSSANMLAEEADVVVAVGTRLQDFTTGSWSVFGNEQMRLISINAARYDAHKHRALSVVGDALAGIEELGQALGGWKAPDPWISKSRSLYAEWNTTMEQHSGPTTDVPPSYAHV
;
A
#
# COMPACT_ATOMS: atom_id res chain seq x y z
N LEU A 1 -10.37 14.42 2.52
CA LEU A 1 -10.42 14.70 3.96
C LEU A 1 -9.53 13.73 4.73
N ILE A 2 -8.73 14.25 5.68
CA ILE A 2 -7.95 13.45 6.63
C ILE A 2 -8.44 13.81 8.03
N ASP A 3 -9.00 12.83 8.73
CA ASP A 3 -9.54 13.00 10.09
C ASP A 3 -10.44 14.24 10.25
N GLY A 4 -11.30 14.47 9.25
CA GLY A 4 -12.24 15.58 9.19
C GLY A 4 -11.64 16.94 8.76
N LYS A 5 -10.32 16.99 8.49
CA LYS A 5 -9.65 18.21 8.00
C LYS A 5 -9.38 18.12 6.51
N GLU A 6 -9.45 19.24 5.84
CA GLU A 6 -9.02 19.36 4.46
C GLU A 6 -7.49 19.47 4.42
N GLU A 7 -6.86 18.55 3.72
CA GLU A 7 -5.42 18.49 3.49
C GLU A 7 -5.15 18.37 1.99
N ALA A 8 -4.06 18.95 1.52
CA ALA A 8 -3.65 18.79 0.13
C ALA A 8 -3.42 17.32 -0.18
N LEU A 9 -4.03 16.81 -1.26
CA LEU A 9 -3.79 15.44 -1.72
C LEU A 9 -2.35 15.29 -2.19
N PHE A 10 -1.87 16.29 -2.94
CA PHE A 10 -0.49 16.40 -3.42
C PHE A 10 0.20 17.56 -2.69
N PRO A 11 0.96 17.30 -1.63
CA PRO A 11 1.61 18.36 -0.86
C PRO A 11 2.86 18.92 -1.55
N GLY A 12 3.30 18.33 -2.66
CA GLY A 12 4.42 18.84 -3.44
C GLY A 12 5.01 17.85 -4.44
N VAL A 13 6.07 18.27 -5.08
CA VAL A 13 6.71 17.60 -6.21
C VAL A 13 8.18 17.35 -5.93
N PHE A 14 8.65 16.12 -6.11
CA PHE A 14 10.06 15.83 -6.31
C PHE A 14 10.40 15.93 -7.79
N ALA A 15 11.41 16.72 -8.14
CA ALA A 15 11.71 17.01 -9.53
C ALA A 15 13.19 16.87 -9.87
N ILE A 16 13.46 16.28 -11.04
CA ILE A 16 14.70 16.43 -11.77
C ILE A 16 14.34 16.96 -13.16
N PHE A 17 14.85 18.15 -13.45
CA PHE A 17 14.53 18.83 -14.70
C PHE A 17 15.56 18.52 -15.79
N GLY A 18 15.08 18.44 -17.01
CA GLY A 18 15.83 18.38 -18.23
C GLY A 18 14.97 18.91 -19.37
N HIS A 19 15.45 18.79 -20.62
CA HIS A 19 14.75 19.35 -21.78
C HIS A 19 13.31 18.85 -21.95
N GLY A 20 12.96 17.67 -21.41
CA GLY A 20 11.62 17.10 -21.52
C GLY A 20 10.57 17.68 -20.58
N ASN A 21 10.96 18.45 -19.57
CA ASN A 21 10.01 18.96 -18.57
C ASN A 21 10.36 20.33 -17.97
N VAL A 22 11.50 20.96 -18.36
CA VAL A 22 11.97 22.19 -17.69
C VAL A 22 11.26 23.44 -18.19
N THR A 23 11.00 23.54 -19.50
CA THR A 23 10.49 24.77 -20.14
C THR A 23 9.01 25.02 -19.86
N CYS A 24 8.20 23.98 -19.71
CA CYS A 24 6.74 24.11 -19.53
C CYS A 24 6.33 23.69 -18.13
N LEU A 25 6.44 22.40 -17.79
CA LEU A 25 6.08 21.90 -16.46
C LEU A 25 6.94 22.57 -15.37
N GLY A 26 8.25 22.74 -15.61
CA GLY A 26 9.16 23.38 -14.64
C GLY A 26 8.82 24.84 -14.40
N GLU A 27 8.51 25.61 -15.46
CA GLU A 27 8.04 26.99 -15.33
C GLU A 27 6.69 27.10 -14.61
N ALA A 28 5.76 26.20 -14.93
CA ALA A 28 4.47 26.17 -14.24
C ALA A 28 4.64 25.88 -12.74
N LEU A 29 5.49 24.92 -12.36
CA LEU A 29 5.78 24.64 -10.95
C LEU A 29 6.42 25.81 -10.22
N GLU A 30 7.27 26.59 -10.88
CA GLU A 30 7.87 27.80 -10.29
C GLU A 30 6.81 28.89 -10.02
N THR A 31 5.79 29.01 -10.87
CA THR A 31 4.71 29.99 -10.66
C THR A 31 3.80 29.67 -9.47
N VAL A 32 3.69 28.38 -9.10
CA VAL A 32 2.83 27.88 -8.01
C VAL A 32 3.62 27.32 -6.83
N ARG A 33 4.90 27.65 -6.70
CA ARG A 33 5.81 27.05 -5.73
C ARG A 33 5.39 27.19 -4.25
N GLU A 34 4.59 28.20 -3.92
CA GLU A 34 4.06 28.41 -2.57
C GLU A 34 2.91 27.43 -2.26
N GLU A 35 2.10 27.10 -3.26
CA GLU A 35 0.98 26.18 -3.15
C GLU A 35 1.40 24.73 -3.39
N MET A 36 2.36 24.52 -4.33
CA MET A 36 2.90 23.23 -4.73
C MET A 36 4.43 23.25 -4.63
N PRO A 37 5.00 23.12 -3.43
CA PRO A 37 6.46 23.12 -3.24
C PRO A 37 7.15 22.07 -4.08
N THR A 38 8.27 22.46 -4.69
CA THR A 38 9.08 21.57 -5.53
C THR A 38 10.44 21.35 -4.89
N TRP A 39 10.80 20.10 -4.64
CA TRP A 39 12.11 19.70 -4.12
C TRP A 39 12.93 19.03 -5.21
N ARG A 40 14.12 19.55 -5.40
CA ARG A 40 15.03 19.04 -6.40
C ARG A 40 15.72 17.76 -5.91
N GLY A 41 15.54 16.67 -6.66
CA GLY A 41 16.24 15.41 -6.43
C GLY A 41 17.64 15.40 -7.07
N GLN A 42 18.47 14.43 -6.67
CA GLN A 42 19.77 14.17 -7.30
C GLN A 42 19.76 12.87 -8.13
N ASN A 43 18.77 12.05 -7.92
CA ASN A 43 18.57 10.79 -8.63
C ASN A 43 17.07 10.48 -8.68
N GLU A 44 16.54 10.19 -9.88
CA GLU A 44 15.11 10.02 -10.11
C GLU A 44 14.55 8.83 -9.35
N GLN A 45 15.26 7.71 -9.29
CA GLN A 45 14.83 6.52 -8.53
C GLN A 45 14.73 6.85 -7.05
N SER A 46 15.75 7.49 -6.48
CA SER A 46 15.78 7.79 -5.04
C SER A 46 14.68 8.77 -4.64
N MET A 47 14.43 9.83 -5.42
CA MET A 47 13.37 10.78 -5.11
C MET A 47 11.97 10.16 -5.24
N ALA A 48 11.75 9.31 -6.24
CA ALA A 48 10.47 8.63 -6.39
C ALA A 48 10.26 7.58 -5.26
N LEU A 49 11.30 6.85 -4.84
CA LEU A 49 11.23 5.98 -3.66
C LEU A 49 10.94 6.76 -2.37
N ALA A 50 11.48 7.99 -2.22
CA ALA A 50 11.10 8.87 -1.11
C ALA A 50 9.62 9.24 -1.15
N GLY A 51 9.07 9.51 -2.36
CA GLY A 51 7.63 9.72 -2.56
C GLY A 51 6.78 8.51 -2.16
N VAL A 52 7.23 7.31 -2.51
CA VAL A 52 6.57 6.05 -2.11
C VAL A 52 6.60 5.87 -0.59
N ALA A 53 7.74 6.15 0.05
CA ALA A 53 7.88 6.10 1.50
C ALA A 53 6.98 7.14 2.20
N TYR A 54 6.88 8.34 1.63
CA TYR A 54 5.97 9.38 2.12
C TYR A 54 4.51 8.92 2.11
N ALA A 55 4.04 8.37 1.00
CA ALA A 55 2.68 7.84 0.90
C ALA A 55 2.41 6.72 1.93
N LYS A 56 3.40 5.85 2.19
CA LYS A 56 3.32 4.84 3.24
C LYS A 56 3.21 5.48 4.64
N ALA A 57 4.06 6.45 4.95
CA ALA A 57 4.05 7.16 6.23
C ALA A 57 2.73 7.93 6.46
N LYS A 58 2.18 8.50 5.40
CA LYS A 58 0.87 9.18 5.39
C LYS A 58 -0.31 8.23 5.25
N ARG A 59 -0.12 6.92 5.33
CA ARG A 59 -1.17 5.90 5.24
C ARG A 59 -2.03 6.03 3.98
N ARG A 60 -1.37 6.32 2.82
CA ARG A 60 -1.99 6.56 1.49
C ARG A 60 -2.92 7.79 1.42
N ARG A 61 -2.92 8.67 2.42
CA ARG A 61 -3.83 9.83 2.49
C ARG A 61 -3.28 11.08 1.83
N GLN A 62 -1.95 11.17 1.71
CA GLN A 62 -1.23 12.20 0.96
C GLN A 62 -0.20 11.54 0.07
N ILE A 63 0.00 12.08 -1.13
CA ILE A 63 0.73 11.44 -2.21
C ILE A 63 1.70 12.47 -2.82
N MET A 64 2.96 12.10 -2.96
CA MET A 64 3.93 12.93 -3.66
C MET A 64 3.84 12.72 -5.17
N ILE A 65 4.13 13.78 -5.89
CA ILE A 65 4.41 13.74 -7.33
C ILE A 65 5.93 13.59 -7.50
N ALA A 66 6.36 12.80 -8.48
CA ALA A 66 7.75 12.77 -8.91
C ALA A 66 7.83 13.00 -10.42
N THR A 67 8.60 13.99 -10.84
CA THR A 67 8.77 14.29 -12.28
C THR A 67 10.21 14.17 -12.72
N SER A 68 10.41 13.62 -13.91
CA SER A 68 11.70 13.50 -14.57
C SER A 68 11.66 14.01 -16.01
N SER A 69 12.83 14.22 -16.57
CA SER A 69 12.97 14.43 -17.99
C SER A 69 12.63 13.19 -18.80
N ILE A 70 12.81 13.26 -20.10
CA ILE A 70 12.61 12.18 -21.09
C ILE A 70 13.75 11.14 -21.03
N GLY A 71 13.55 10.00 -21.63
CA GLY A 71 14.58 9.00 -21.94
C GLY A 71 15.20 8.38 -20.69
N PRO A 72 16.54 8.41 -20.52
CA PRO A 72 17.21 7.79 -19.37
C PRO A 72 16.75 8.31 -18.00
N GLY A 73 16.40 9.61 -17.90
CA GLY A 73 15.80 10.16 -16.69
C GLY A 73 14.46 9.51 -16.35
N CYS A 74 13.62 9.30 -17.37
CA CYS A 74 12.36 8.58 -17.21
C CYS A 74 12.57 7.12 -16.78
N THR A 75 13.46 6.38 -17.45
CA THR A 75 13.68 4.96 -17.10
C THR A 75 14.17 4.78 -15.68
N ASN A 76 14.86 5.77 -15.12
CA ASN A 76 15.34 5.71 -13.74
C ASN A 76 14.20 5.76 -12.68
N LEU A 77 12.97 6.15 -13.07
CA LEU A 77 11.78 6.06 -12.21
C LEU A 77 11.19 4.63 -12.15
N LEU A 78 11.57 3.73 -13.07
CA LEU A 78 10.91 2.45 -13.27
C LEU A 78 10.98 1.54 -12.04
N THR A 79 12.13 1.47 -11.38
CA THR A 79 12.29 0.69 -10.14
C THR A 79 11.38 1.20 -9.03
N ALA A 80 11.21 2.52 -8.91
CA ALA A 80 10.30 3.09 -7.93
C ALA A 80 8.83 2.76 -8.26
N ALA A 81 8.44 2.81 -9.54
CA ALA A 81 7.13 2.37 -9.99
C ALA A 81 6.87 0.90 -9.63
N ALA A 82 7.81 0.01 -9.94
CA ALA A 82 7.72 -1.42 -9.60
C ALA A 82 7.60 -1.64 -8.08
N THR A 83 8.37 -0.91 -7.28
CA THR A 83 8.32 -0.96 -5.80
C THR A 83 6.95 -0.48 -5.29
N ALA A 84 6.44 0.63 -5.82
CA ALA A 84 5.12 1.14 -5.48
C ALA A 84 4.01 0.16 -5.87
N HIS A 85 4.09 -0.41 -7.07
CA HIS A 85 3.16 -1.42 -7.57
C HIS A 85 3.12 -2.67 -6.67
N ALA A 86 4.29 -3.22 -6.36
CA ALA A 86 4.42 -4.41 -5.52
C ALA A 86 3.86 -4.19 -4.11
N ASN A 87 3.99 -2.97 -3.57
CA ASN A 87 3.51 -2.61 -2.24
C ASN A 87 2.13 -1.95 -2.23
N ARG A 88 1.51 -1.74 -3.41
CA ARG A 88 0.23 -1.01 -3.57
C ARG A 88 0.28 0.35 -2.89
N LEU A 89 1.34 1.09 -3.12
CA LEU A 89 1.53 2.44 -2.60
C LEU A 89 1.33 3.46 -3.72
N PRO A 90 0.51 4.50 -3.50
CA PRO A 90 0.25 5.49 -4.53
C PRO A 90 1.44 6.45 -4.69
N ILE A 91 1.76 6.76 -5.92
CA ILE A 91 2.65 7.84 -6.33
C ILE A 91 2.22 8.31 -7.72
N LEU A 92 2.24 9.61 -7.96
CA LEU A 92 2.07 10.16 -9.29
C LEU A 92 3.43 10.39 -9.93
N LEU A 93 3.66 9.73 -11.06
CA LEU A 93 4.86 9.86 -11.86
C LEU A 93 4.53 10.66 -13.13
N LEU A 94 5.27 11.74 -13.35
CA LEU A 94 5.18 12.56 -14.55
C LEU A 94 6.51 12.52 -15.29
N SER A 95 6.49 12.30 -16.58
CA SER A 95 7.71 12.38 -17.39
C SER A 95 7.45 13.09 -18.69
N GLY A 96 8.45 13.84 -19.15
CA GLY A 96 8.48 14.24 -20.54
C GLY A 96 8.42 13.00 -21.47
N ASP A 97 7.93 13.20 -22.66
CA ASP A 97 7.96 12.20 -23.73
C ASP A 97 8.39 12.84 -25.05
N THR A 98 8.65 12.03 -26.03
CA THR A 98 8.97 12.50 -27.38
C THR A 98 7.83 13.34 -27.94
N PHE A 99 8.09 14.14 -28.98
CA PHE A 99 7.09 15.01 -29.58
C PHE A 99 5.94 14.18 -30.20
N ALA A 100 4.71 14.52 -29.84
CA ALA A 100 3.52 13.87 -30.36
C ALA A 100 3.39 14.05 -31.89
N ASN A 101 3.78 15.22 -32.40
CA ASN A 101 3.78 15.53 -33.83
C ASN A 101 4.91 14.86 -34.65
N ARG A 102 5.95 14.34 -33.98
CA ARG A 102 7.12 13.65 -34.56
C ARG A 102 7.93 14.46 -35.57
N LEU A 103 7.77 15.77 -35.65
CA LEU A 103 8.53 16.58 -36.60
C LEU A 103 10.04 16.63 -36.25
N PRO A 104 10.44 16.83 -34.99
CA PRO A 104 11.82 16.63 -34.57
C PRO A 104 12.08 15.14 -34.35
N ASP A 105 12.93 14.54 -35.16
CA ASP A 105 13.33 13.14 -35.07
C ASP A 105 14.80 12.99 -35.50
N PRO A 106 15.70 12.51 -34.62
CA PRO A 106 15.45 12.13 -33.23
C PRO A 106 15.39 13.34 -32.28
N VAL A 107 14.55 13.24 -31.26
CA VAL A 107 14.56 14.14 -30.10
C VAL A 107 15.77 13.81 -29.20
N LEU A 108 16.40 14.81 -28.60
CA LEU A 108 17.50 14.62 -27.67
C LEU A 108 17.11 13.58 -26.58
N GLN A 109 17.98 12.60 -26.36
CA GLN A 109 17.79 11.50 -25.41
C GLN A 109 16.54 10.65 -25.65
N GLN A 110 15.91 10.73 -26.81
CA GLN A 110 14.86 9.81 -27.19
C GLN A 110 15.43 8.40 -27.28
N VAL A 111 14.82 7.47 -26.55
CA VAL A 111 15.13 6.03 -26.67
C VAL A 111 14.25 5.46 -27.77
N GLU A 112 14.75 5.57 -28.99
CA GLU A 112 14.01 5.25 -30.21
C GLU A 112 13.77 3.75 -30.38
N ASN A 113 12.60 3.39 -30.87
CA ASN A 113 12.32 2.04 -31.35
C ASN A 113 12.20 2.07 -32.89
N PHE A 114 13.21 1.59 -33.59
CA PHE A 114 13.25 1.62 -35.06
C PHE A 114 12.17 0.79 -35.73
N GLN A 115 11.61 -0.22 -35.04
CA GLN A 115 10.55 -1.07 -35.57
C GLN A 115 9.16 -0.54 -35.28
N ASN A 116 9.00 0.28 -34.23
CA ASN A 116 7.72 0.83 -33.82
C ASN A 116 7.87 2.29 -33.35
N PRO A 117 7.74 3.27 -34.24
CA PRO A 117 7.87 4.69 -33.89
C PRO A 117 6.79 5.21 -32.94
N THR A 118 5.72 4.44 -32.66
CA THR A 118 4.70 4.80 -31.67
C THR A 118 5.10 4.45 -30.25
N MET A 119 6.05 3.53 -30.09
CA MET A 119 6.55 3.08 -28.79
C MET A 119 7.66 4.02 -28.34
N THR A 120 7.50 4.55 -27.15
CA THR A 120 8.53 5.34 -26.47
C THR A 120 8.97 4.66 -25.18
N VAL A 121 9.97 5.20 -24.51
CA VAL A 121 10.45 4.66 -23.23
C VAL A 121 9.36 4.64 -22.14
N THR A 122 8.40 5.56 -22.23
CA THR A 122 7.30 5.66 -21.26
C THR A 122 6.34 4.46 -21.30
N ASP A 123 6.28 3.73 -22.41
CA ASP A 123 5.47 2.50 -22.55
C ASP A 123 5.93 1.39 -21.58
N ALA A 124 7.20 1.40 -21.14
CA ALA A 124 7.70 0.46 -20.16
C ALA A 124 6.94 0.51 -18.81
N PHE A 125 6.34 1.66 -18.49
CA PHE A 125 5.57 1.83 -17.26
C PHE A 125 4.21 1.16 -17.26
N GLN A 126 3.64 0.81 -18.42
CA GLN A 126 2.35 0.14 -18.52
C GLN A 126 2.30 -1.16 -17.69
N ALA A 127 3.40 -1.88 -17.59
CA ALA A 127 3.50 -3.12 -16.80
C ALA A 127 3.56 -2.90 -15.28
N PHE A 128 3.91 -1.69 -14.82
CA PHE A 128 4.22 -1.39 -13.42
C PHE A 128 3.34 -0.32 -12.80
N THR A 129 2.33 0.18 -13.54
CA THR A 129 1.39 1.19 -13.05
C THR A 129 -0.02 0.65 -12.98
N ARG A 130 -0.87 1.29 -12.17
CA ARG A 130 -2.30 1.00 -12.10
C ARG A 130 -3.10 1.82 -13.09
N TYR A 131 -2.59 2.98 -13.42
CA TYR A 131 -3.10 3.83 -14.49
C TYR A 131 -1.92 4.43 -15.25
N TRP A 132 -1.99 4.40 -16.55
CA TRP A 132 -1.00 4.96 -17.46
C TRP A 132 -1.71 5.67 -18.61
N ASP A 133 -1.27 6.89 -18.91
CA ASP A 133 -1.77 7.61 -20.07
C ASP A 133 -0.66 8.41 -20.73
N ARG A 134 -0.78 8.63 -22.03
CA ARG A 134 0.05 9.57 -22.81
C ARG A 134 -0.83 10.71 -23.28
N ILE A 135 -0.55 11.90 -22.82
CA ILE A 135 -1.31 13.10 -23.12
C ILE A 135 -0.85 13.66 -24.46
N ASN A 136 -1.47 13.18 -25.53
CA ASN A 136 -1.19 13.63 -26.89
C ASN A 136 -1.95 14.89 -27.29
N ARG A 137 -2.86 15.36 -26.48
CA ARG A 137 -3.66 16.57 -26.64
C ARG A 137 -4.03 17.13 -25.27
N PRO A 138 -4.01 18.47 -25.08
CA PRO A 138 -4.29 19.07 -23.78
C PRO A 138 -5.63 18.66 -23.17
N GLU A 139 -6.69 18.55 -24.01
CA GLU A 139 -8.05 18.22 -23.56
C GLU A 139 -8.17 16.84 -22.91
N GLN A 140 -7.21 15.92 -23.13
CA GLN A 140 -7.22 14.60 -22.49
C GLN A 140 -7.09 14.70 -20.96
N LEU A 141 -6.49 15.77 -20.44
CA LEU A 141 -6.38 15.98 -18.98
C LEU A 141 -7.74 16.04 -18.29
N ILE A 142 -8.80 16.50 -19.00
CA ILE A 142 -10.16 16.58 -18.45
C ILE A 142 -10.66 15.19 -18.00
N SER A 143 -10.31 14.14 -18.72
CA SER A 143 -10.70 12.78 -18.39
C SER A 143 -9.63 12.01 -17.61
N SER A 144 -8.34 12.25 -17.91
CA SER A 144 -7.24 11.50 -17.32
C SER A 144 -7.03 11.84 -15.83
N LEU A 145 -7.12 13.12 -15.44
CA LEU A 145 -6.87 13.51 -14.04
C LEU A 145 -7.89 12.92 -13.05
N PRO A 146 -9.21 12.94 -13.31
CA PRO A 146 -10.16 12.27 -12.41
C PRO A 146 -9.92 10.76 -12.28
N GLN A 147 -9.59 10.06 -13.36
CA GLN A 147 -9.30 8.62 -13.36
C GLN A 147 -8.00 8.32 -12.60
N MET A 148 -6.98 9.13 -12.83
CA MET A 148 -5.72 9.08 -12.09
C MET A 148 -5.95 9.21 -10.58
N VAL A 149 -6.70 10.23 -10.13
CA VAL A 149 -7.00 10.45 -8.72
C VAL A 149 -7.82 9.29 -8.15
N ALA A 150 -8.83 8.81 -8.87
CA ALA A 150 -9.62 7.65 -8.46
C ALA A 150 -8.74 6.42 -8.24
N THR A 151 -7.78 6.15 -9.13
CA THR A 151 -6.82 5.04 -8.99
C THR A 151 -5.89 5.22 -7.79
N LEU A 152 -5.36 6.43 -7.58
CA LEU A 152 -4.49 6.72 -6.44
C LEU A 152 -5.18 6.57 -5.08
N LEU A 153 -6.49 6.76 -5.03
CA LEU A 153 -7.30 6.69 -3.81
C LEU A 153 -8.07 5.37 -3.65
N ASP A 154 -7.96 4.44 -4.59
CA ASP A 154 -8.66 3.16 -4.51
C ASP A 154 -8.12 2.32 -3.34
N PRO A 155 -8.94 1.90 -2.37
CA PRO A 155 -8.48 1.11 -1.24
C PRO A 155 -8.05 -0.31 -1.64
N ALA A 156 -8.57 -0.83 -2.74
CA ALA A 156 -8.34 -2.19 -3.21
C ALA A 156 -7.15 -2.29 -4.16
N ASP A 157 -7.06 -1.38 -5.12
CA ASP A 157 -6.10 -1.48 -6.22
C ASP A 157 -5.24 -0.22 -6.42
N CYS A 158 -5.05 0.59 -5.38
CA CYS A 158 -4.16 1.74 -5.48
C CYS A 158 -2.72 1.31 -5.80
N GLY A 159 -2.02 2.22 -6.45
CA GLY A 159 -0.63 2.00 -6.84
C GLY A 159 -0.08 3.19 -7.60
N PRO A 160 1.07 3.05 -8.26
CA PRO A 160 1.65 4.12 -9.05
C PRO A 160 0.78 4.45 -10.26
N VAL A 161 0.69 5.73 -10.54
CA VAL A 161 0.08 6.29 -11.74
C VAL A 161 1.16 6.99 -12.55
N PHE A 162 1.09 6.88 -13.87
CA PHE A 162 2.06 7.51 -14.77
C PHE A 162 1.34 8.30 -15.86
N LEU A 163 1.77 9.55 -16.05
CA LEU A 163 1.36 10.38 -17.20
C LEU A 163 2.59 10.75 -18.01
N ALA A 164 2.59 10.36 -19.28
CA ALA A 164 3.58 10.79 -20.26
C ALA A 164 3.13 12.12 -20.87
N LEU A 165 4.01 13.11 -20.84
CA LEU A 165 3.76 14.47 -21.31
C LEU A 165 4.68 14.82 -22.46
N PRO A 166 4.28 14.59 -23.74
CA PRO A 166 5.07 14.98 -24.89
C PRO A 166 5.43 16.47 -24.85
N GLN A 167 6.69 16.80 -25.25
CA GLN A 167 7.23 18.13 -25.08
C GLN A 167 6.44 19.22 -25.82
N ASP A 168 5.98 18.94 -27.02
CA ASP A 168 5.15 19.85 -27.83
C ASP A 168 3.78 20.09 -27.19
N ILE A 169 3.18 19.05 -26.63
CA ILE A 169 1.87 19.15 -26.00
C ILE A 169 1.91 19.97 -24.71
N GLN A 170 3.01 19.91 -23.94
CA GLN A 170 3.17 20.75 -22.75
C GLN A 170 3.12 22.26 -23.08
N ALA A 171 3.43 22.65 -24.32
CA ALA A 171 3.41 24.04 -24.77
C ALA A 171 2.10 24.45 -25.47
N GLU A 172 1.18 23.51 -25.73
CA GLU A 172 -0.08 23.83 -26.37
C GLU A 172 -1.05 24.51 -25.42
N ALA A 173 -1.74 25.54 -25.92
CA ALA A 173 -2.82 26.19 -25.19
C ALA A 173 -4.17 25.52 -25.48
N PHE A 174 -5.01 25.43 -24.44
CA PHE A 174 -6.36 24.89 -24.57
C PHE A 174 -7.30 25.65 -23.61
N ASP A 175 -8.52 25.92 -24.06
CA ASP A 175 -9.56 26.56 -23.27
C ASP A 175 -10.27 25.51 -22.39
N TYR A 176 -9.73 25.30 -21.19
CA TYR A 176 -10.35 24.41 -20.22
C TYR A 176 -11.65 25.01 -19.67
N PRO A 177 -12.72 24.20 -19.47
CA PRO A 177 -13.92 24.66 -18.77
C PRO A 177 -13.56 25.14 -17.35
N GLU A 178 -14.21 26.21 -16.88
CA GLU A 178 -13.96 26.78 -15.53
C GLU A 178 -14.12 25.72 -14.42
N VAL A 179 -15.11 24.82 -14.56
CA VAL A 179 -15.35 23.70 -13.63
C VAL A 179 -14.14 22.76 -13.46
N PHE A 180 -13.24 22.72 -14.44
CA PHE A 180 -12.02 21.93 -14.37
C PHE A 180 -11.08 22.40 -13.25
N PHE A 181 -11.12 23.67 -12.91
CA PHE A 181 -10.28 24.29 -11.88
C PHE A 181 -10.96 24.39 -10.52
N GLU A 182 -12.21 23.92 -10.40
CA GLU A 182 -12.89 23.92 -9.13
C GLU A 182 -12.23 22.96 -8.14
N LYS A 183 -12.18 23.38 -6.87
CA LYS A 183 -11.65 22.56 -5.78
C LYS A 183 -12.52 21.33 -5.56
N ILE A 184 -11.92 20.15 -5.61
CA ILE A 184 -12.58 18.88 -5.31
C ILE A 184 -12.06 18.34 -3.97
N VAL A 185 -12.99 18.04 -3.05
CA VAL A 185 -12.66 17.40 -1.78
C VAL A 185 -12.89 15.89 -1.91
N HIS A 186 -11.80 15.14 -2.00
CA HIS A 186 -11.84 13.69 -2.12
C HIS A 186 -12.00 13.02 -0.75
N GLN A 187 -12.72 11.90 -0.74
CA GLN A 187 -12.81 11.00 0.40
C GLN A 187 -12.37 9.61 -0.06
N ILE A 188 -11.53 8.94 0.73
CA ILE A 188 -11.14 7.57 0.44
C ILE A 188 -12.34 6.67 0.73
N PRO A 189 -12.84 5.92 -0.26
CA PRO A 189 -14.01 5.06 -0.07
C PRO A 189 -13.69 3.91 0.88
N ARG A 190 -14.70 3.48 1.67
CA ARG A 190 -14.63 2.31 2.54
C ARG A 190 -15.70 1.31 2.12
N PRO A 191 -15.40 0.40 1.18
CA PRO A 191 -16.38 -0.59 0.73
C PRO A 191 -16.76 -1.50 1.90
N ARG A 192 -18.06 -1.63 2.13
CA ARG A 192 -18.60 -2.54 3.15
C ARG A 192 -18.70 -3.96 2.60
N PRO A 193 -18.38 -4.97 3.41
CA PRO A 193 -18.48 -6.36 2.98
C PRO A 193 -19.94 -6.80 2.77
N ASP A 194 -20.11 -7.89 2.03
CA ASP A 194 -21.40 -8.53 1.86
C ASP A 194 -21.88 -9.13 3.18
N ARG A 195 -23.17 -8.94 3.51
CA ARG A 195 -23.77 -9.39 4.75
C ARG A 195 -23.76 -10.92 4.92
N ASN A 196 -23.89 -11.68 3.83
CA ASN A 196 -23.86 -13.13 3.90
C ASN A 196 -22.45 -13.64 4.22
N SER A 197 -21.41 -13.02 3.64
CA SER A 197 -20.03 -13.37 3.96
C SER A 197 -19.67 -13.06 5.42
N ILE A 198 -20.19 -11.97 5.98
CA ILE A 198 -20.05 -11.64 7.41
C ILE A 198 -20.76 -12.67 8.29
N ALA A 199 -22.00 -13.04 7.95
CA ALA A 199 -22.76 -14.03 8.72
C ALA A 199 -22.09 -15.41 8.71
N GLU A 200 -21.53 -15.83 7.57
CA GLU A 200 -20.76 -17.06 7.45
C GLU A 200 -19.46 -16.99 8.26
N ALA A 201 -18.71 -15.88 8.18
CA ALA A 201 -17.50 -15.65 8.96
C ALA A 201 -17.78 -15.73 10.48
N ALA A 202 -18.85 -15.08 10.94
CA ALA A 202 -19.27 -15.15 12.32
C ALA A 202 -19.65 -16.57 12.75
N THR A 203 -20.29 -17.34 11.88
CA THR A 203 -20.63 -18.75 12.14
C THR A 203 -19.39 -19.62 12.28
N ILE A 204 -18.39 -19.42 11.43
CA ILE A 204 -17.09 -20.12 11.51
C ILE A 204 -16.39 -19.79 12.83
N LEU A 205 -16.29 -18.50 13.16
CA LEU A 205 -15.62 -18.06 14.40
C LEU A 205 -16.31 -18.54 15.67
N ARG A 206 -17.64 -18.57 15.72
CA ARG A 206 -18.37 -19.09 16.89
C ARG A 206 -18.06 -20.55 17.22
N ASN A 207 -17.62 -21.32 16.24
CA ASN A 207 -17.23 -22.72 16.41
C ASN A 207 -15.72 -22.90 16.61
N ALA A 208 -14.94 -21.80 16.64
CA ALA A 208 -13.51 -21.87 16.80
C ALA A 208 -13.09 -22.09 18.25
N GLU A 209 -12.14 -22.98 18.47
CA GLU A 209 -11.48 -23.21 19.76
C GLU A 209 -10.12 -22.48 19.83
N LYS A 210 -9.47 -22.28 18.68
CA LYS A 210 -8.14 -21.70 18.55
C LYS A 210 -8.07 -20.60 17.45
N PRO A 211 -8.92 -19.56 17.53
CA PRO A 211 -8.92 -18.50 16.53
C PRO A 211 -7.66 -17.63 16.61
N LEU A 212 -7.15 -17.19 15.46
CA LEU A 212 -5.98 -16.33 15.34
C LEU A 212 -6.25 -15.19 14.36
N ILE A 213 -5.91 -13.95 14.72
CA ILE A 213 -5.95 -12.82 13.80
C ILE A 213 -4.56 -12.58 13.22
N ILE A 214 -4.47 -12.40 11.90
CA ILE A 214 -3.26 -11.93 11.21
C ILE A 214 -3.50 -10.50 10.76
N SER A 215 -2.83 -9.54 11.42
CA SER A 215 -2.90 -8.12 11.08
C SER A 215 -1.95 -7.78 9.93
N GLY A 216 -2.48 -7.19 8.86
CA GLY A 216 -1.73 -6.71 7.71
C GLY A 216 -1.73 -5.19 7.58
N GLY A 217 -1.04 -4.67 6.55
CA GLY A 217 -0.95 -3.24 6.27
C GLY A 217 -2.29 -2.56 6.00
N GLY A 218 -3.30 -3.30 5.56
CA GLY A 218 -4.66 -2.79 5.35
C GLY A 218 -5.30 -2.24 6.62
N VAL A 219 -4.92 -2.74 7.79
CA VAL A 219 -5.37 -2.21 9.09
C VAL A 219 -4.94 -0.75 9.27
N PHE A 220 -3.70 -0.40 8.88
CA PHE A 220 -3.23 0.99 8.93
C PHE A 220 -3.91 1.86 7.88
N TYR A 221 -4.03 1.36 6.66
CA TYR A 221 -4.56 2.15 5.54
C TYR A 221 -6.06 2.44 5.68
N SER A 222 -6.80 1.56 6.34
CA SER A 222 -8.21 1.77 6.67
C SER A 222 -8.42 2.59 7.97
N GLY A 223 -7.35 2.80 8.77
CA GLY A 223 -7.47 3.43 10.10
C GLY A 223 -8.08 2.52 11.16
N ALA A 224 -8.00 1.20 10.97
CA ALA A 224 -8.66 0.18 11.80
C ALA A 224 -7.86 -0.24 13.04
N VAL A 225 -6.77 0.45 13.39
CA VAL A 225 -5.88 0.04 14.49
C VAL A 225 -6.65 -0.08 15.82
N SER A 226 -7.38 0.96 16.21
CA SER A 226 -8.15 0.96 17.46
C SER A 226 -9.26 -0.10 17.46
N GLU A 227 -9.92 -0.28 16.33
CA GLU A 227 -10.98 -1.27 16.19
C GLU A 227 -10.42 -2.71 16.22
N LEU A 228 -9.24 -2.94 15.64
CA LEU A 228 -8.57 -4.25 15.74
C LEU A 228 -8.24 -4.60 17.20
N VAL A 229 -7.70 -3.63 17.96
CA VAL A 229 -7.41 -3.83 19.39
C VAL A 229 -8.70 -4.12 20.16
N TYR A 230 -9.72 -3.29 19.98
CA TYR A 230 -11.03 -3.49 20.62
C TYR A 230 -11.65 -4.84 20.26
N PHE A 231 -11.58 -5.27 18.99
CA PHE A 231 -12.07 -6.57 18.53
C PHE A 231 -11.30 -7.72 19.21
N ALA A 232 -9.98 -7.67 19.23
CA ALA A 232 -9.15 -8.70 19.85
C ALA A 232 -9.45 -8.86 21.34
N GLU A 233 -9.58 -7.74 22.08
CA GLU A 233 -9.92 -7.72 23.50
C GLU A 233 -11.35 -8.25 23.75
N THR A 234 -12.33 -7.75 22.97
CA THR A 234 -13.74 -8.11 23.14
C THR A 234 -13.98 -9.59 22.92
N PHE A 235 -13.35 -10.15 21.89
CA PHE A 235 -13.54 -11.56 21.49
C PHE A 235 -12.43 -12.48 22.00
N ASN A 236 -11.48 -11.97 22.76
CA ASN A 236 -10.40 -12.75 23.41
C ASN A 236 -9.52 -13.52 22.41
N ILE A 237 -9.20 -12.90 21.25
CA ILE A 237 -8.45 -13.53 20.17
C ILE A 237 -7.00 -12.98 20.13
N PRO A 238 -5.97 -13.83 20.08
CA PRO A 238 -4.59 -13.37 19.89
C PRO A 238 -4.38 -12.80 18.47
N VAL A 239 -3.47 -11.82 18.37
CA VAL A 239 -3.11 -11.14 17.13
C VAL A 239 -1.65 -11.36 16.83
N VAL A 240 -1.36 -11.79 15.61
CA VAL A 240 -0.02 -11.84 15.04
C VAL A 240 0.09 -10.82 13.90
N GLU A 241 1.29 -10.32 13.68
CA GLU A 241 1.51 -9.22 12.76
C GLU A 241 2.36 -9.64 11.56
N THR A 242 1.97 -9.19 10.37
CA THR A 242 2.84 -9.23 9.20
C THR A 242 3.85 -8.07 9.24
N ILE A 243 4.90 -8.09 8.41
CA ILE A 243 5.85 -6.96 8.29
C ILE A 243 5.11 -5.64 8.00
N ALA A 244 4.09 -5.68 7.14
CA ALA A 244 3.33 -4.48 6.79
C ALA A 244 2.28 -4.09 7.85
N GLY A 245 1.89 -5.01 8.71
CA GLY A 245 0.96 -4.81 9.83
C GLY A 245 1.63 -4.55 11.17
N ARG A 246 2.96 -4.54 11.21
CA ARG A 246 3.72 -4.38 12.45
C ARG A 246 3.39 -3.06 13.15
N SER A 247 3.25 -3.14 14.47
CA SER A 247 2.84 -2.03 15.36
C SER A 247 1.36 -1.64 15.24
N ALA A 248 0.51 -2.49 14.64
CA ALA A 248 -0.93 -2.34 14.78
C ALA A 248 -1.41 -2.59 16.21
N MET A 249 -0.62 -3.34 16.98
CA MET A 249 -0.82 -3.55 18.41
C MET A 249 0.47 -3.22 19.17
N LEU A 250 0.36 -2.64 20.34
CA LEU A 250 1.54 -2.34 21.17
C LEU A 250 2.28 -3.63 21.53
N HIS A 251 3.61 -3.54 21.62
CA HIS A 251 4.46 -4.70 21.90
C HIS A 251 4.09 -5.42 23.20
N ASP A 252 3.76 -4.68 24.22
CA ASP A 252 3.39 -5.18 25.56
C ASP A 252 1.91 -5.51 25.72
N HIS A 253 1.13 -5.39 24.65
CA HIS A 253 -0.31 -5.65 24.70
C HIS A 253 -0.60 -7.14 24.94
N PRO A 254 -1.51 -7.51 25.88
CA PRO A 254 -1.77 -8.91 26.25
C PRO A 254 -2.29 -9.81 25.12
N HIS A 255 -2.78 -9.24 24.02
CA HIS A 255 -3.25 -9.98 22.84
C HIS A 255 -2.23 -9.97 21.69
N ASN A 256 -1.09 -9.26 21.83
CA ASN A 256 -0.01 -9.34 20.85
C ASN A 256 0.74 -10.66 21.02
N ALA A 257 0.88 -11.41 19.95
CA ALA A 257 1.59 -12.68 19.91
C ALA A 257 2.87 -12.63 19.05
N GLY A 258 3.22 -11.46 18.54
CA GLY A 258 4.45 -11.19 17.81
C GLY A 258 4.33 -11.29 16.29
N PRO A 259 5.43 -11.10 15.58
CA PRO A 259 5.48 -11.18 14.12
C PRO A 259 5.38 -12.62 13.62
N LEU A 260 4.61 -12.82 12.53
CA LEU A 260 4.40 -14.12 11.90
C LEU A 260 5.31 -14.29 10.68
N GLY A 261 5.78 -15.50 10.44
CA GLY A 261 6.38 -15.94 9.18
C GLY A 261 7.85 -16.33 9.29
N VAL A 262 8.56 -16.29 8.15
CA VAL A 262 9.97 -16.75 8.02
C VAL A 262 10.91 -16.01 8.98
N ILE A 263 10.69 -14.70 9.16
CA ILE A 263 11.43 -13.86 10.13
C ILE A 263 10.56 -13.50 11.32
N GLY A 264 9.60 -14.37 11.63
CA GLY A 264 8.65 -14.19 12.72
C GLY A 264 9.16 -14.73 14.06
N SER A 265 8.34 -14.53 15.09
CA SER A 265 8.57 -15.08 16.43
C SER A 265 8.17 -16.55 16.49
N SER A 266 8.81 -17.32 17.36
CA SER A 266 8.38 -18.69 17.65
C SER A 266 6.94 -18.71 18.21
N SER A 267 6.58 -17.74 19.04
CA SER A 267 5.23 -17.60 19.60
C SER A 267 4.16 -17.50 18.52
N ALA A 268 4.34 -16.60 17.54
CA ALA A 268 3.38 -16.40 16.46
C ALA A 268 3.29 -17.64 15.55
N ASN A 269 4.41 -18.23 15.21
CA ASN A 269 4.45 -19.41 14.33
C ASN A 269 3.82 -20.65 15.00
N MET A 270 4.07 -20.88 16.29
CA MET A 270 3.45 -21.97 17.04
C MET A 270 1.93 -21.80 17.17
N LEU A 271 1.43 -20.56 17.35
CA LEU A 271 -0.02 -20.31 17.36
C LEU A 271 -0.62 -20.53 15.98
N ALA A 272 0.06 -20.12 14.91
CA ALA A 272 -0.42 -20.35 13.54
C ALA A 272 -0.45 -21.85 13.18
N GLU A 273 0.50 -22.63 13.68
CA GLU A 273 0.56 -24.08 13.49
C GLU A 273 -0.66 -24.79 14.07
N GLU A 274 -1.17 -24.31 15.21
CA GLU A 274 -2.28 -24.93 15.91
C GLU A 274 -3.66 -24.32 15.62
N ALA A 275 -3.71 -23.14 15.01
CA ALA A 275 -4.96 -22.41 14.78
C ALA A 275 -5.98 -23.25 13.99
N ASP A 276 -7.24 -23.24 14.42
CA ASP A 276 -8.35 -23.86 13.71
C ASP A 276 -9.11 -22.87 12.82
N VAL A 277 -9.09 -21.59 13.19
CA VAL A 277 -9.63 -20.49 12.38
C VAL A 277 -8.62 -19.34 12.33
N VAL A 278 -8.29 -18.89 11.15
CA VAL A 278 -7.42 -17.72 10.91
C VAL A 278 -8.24 -16.61 10.28
N VAL A 279 -8.23 -15.43 10.89
CA VAL A 279 -8.83 -14.20 10.34
C VAL A 279 -7.70 -13.30 9.83
N ALA A 280 -7.49 -13.31 8.53
CA ALA A 280 -6.49 -12.48 7.86
C ALA A 280 -7.09 -11.11 7.52
N VAL A 281 -6.61 -10.03 8.17
CA VAL A 281 -7.17 -8.69 8.04
C VAL A 281 -6.20 -7.79 7.28
N GLY A 282 -6.61 -7.35 6.08
CA GLY A 282 -5.85 -6.41 5.26
C GLY A 282 -4.46 -6.90 4.87
N THR A 283 -4.29 -8.21 4.69
CA THR A 283 -3.04 -8.84 4.29
C THR A 283 -3.21 -9.66 3.02
N ARG A 284 -2.13 -9.82 2.26
CA ARG A 284 -2.08 -10.66 1.06
C ARG A 284 -1.58 -12.07 1.33
N LEU A 285 -1.18 -12.38 2.56
CA LEU A 285 -0.61 -13.66 2.97
C LEU A 285 0.54 -14.10 2.03
N GLN A 286 1.53 -13.21 1.88
CA GLN A 286 2.72 -13.48 1.07
C GLN A 286 3.52 -14.66 1.63
N ASP A 287 4.38 -15.23 0.82
CA ASP A 287 5.25 -16.35 1.14
C ASP A 287 6.10 -16.14 2.41
N PHE A 288 6.68 -14.95 2.58
CA PHE A 288 7.43 -14.60 3.80
C PHE A 288 6.56 -14.59 5.06
N THR A 289 5.30 -14.14 4.95
CA THR A 289 4.36 -14.15 6.07
C THR A 289 3.89 -15.56 6.42
N THR A 290 3.74 -16.42 5.43
CA THR A 290 3.18 -17.75 5.60
C THR A 290 4.24 -18.85 5.63
N GLY A 291 5.54 -18.51 5.49
CA GLY A 291 6.59 -19.50 5.29
C GLY A 291 6.28 -20.42 4.11
N SER A 292 5.76 -19.87 3.00
CA SER A 292 5.21 -20.64 1.88
C SER A 292 4.16 -21.67 2.35
N TRP A 293 3.29 -21.26 3.27
CA TRP A 293 2.23 -22.05 3.94
C TRP A 293 2.70 -23.04 5.00
N SER A 294 4.00 -23.16 5.24
CA SER A 294 4.54 -24.10 6.24
C SER A 294 4.23 -23.72 7.69
N VAL A 295 3.84 -22.46 7.97
CA VAL A 295 3.48 -22.04 9.33
C VAL A 295 2.11 -22.58 9.79
N PHE A 296 1.27 -23.07 8.88
CA PHE A 296 -0.05 -23.62 9.21
C PHE A 296 0.00 -25.14 9.24
N GLY A 297 0.04 -25.72 10.41
CA GLY A 297 0.13 -27.18 10.59
C GLY A 297 -1.23 -27.89 10.61
N ASN A 298 -2.31 -27.17 10.91
CA ASN A 298 -3.65 -27.74 11.00
C ASN A 298 -4.32 -27.82 9.62
N GLU A 299 -4.40 -29.01 9.04
CA GLU A 299 -5.06 -29.25 7.74
C GLU A 299 -6.55 -28.90 7.70
N GLN A 300 -7.22 -28.83 8.85
CA GLN A 300 -8.64 -28.47 8.98
C GLN A 300 -8.84 -26.97 9.21
N MET A 301 -7.77 -26.19 9.27
CA MET A 301 -7.82 -24.75 9.50
C MET A 301 -8.72 -24.04 8.46
N ARG A 302 -9.64 -23.22 8.95
CA ARG A 302 -10.51 -22.38 8.13
C ARG A 302 -9.92 -20.98 8.04
N LEU A 303 -9.75 -20.48 6.83
CA LEU A 303 -9.25 -19.13 6.58
C LEU A 303 -10.40 -18.18 6.24
N ILE A 304 -10.50 -17.07 6.96
CA ILE A 304 -11.36 -15.92 6.66
C ILE A 304 -10.46 -14.79 6.22
N SER A 305 -10.70 -14.20 5.06
CA SER A 305 -9.88 -13.09 4.53
C SER A 305 -10.71 -11.83 4.38
N ILE A 306 -10.48 -10.84 5.25
CA ILE A 306 -11.05 -9.49 5.17
C ILE A 306 -10.07 -8.64 4.37
N ASN A 307 -10.44 -8.27 3.15
CA ASN A 307 -9.56 -7.50 2.26
C ASN A 307 -10.38 -6.65 1.29
N ALA A 308 -10.00 -5.38 1.13
CA ALA A 308 -10.62 -4.50 0.14
C ALA A 308 -10.42 -5.02 -1.30
N ALA A 309 -9.27 -5.64 -1.57
CA ALA A 309 -8.95 -6.22 -2.86
C ALA A 309 -9.60 -7.60 -3.01
N ARG A 310 -10.61 -7.70 -3.87
CA ARG A 310 -11.25 -8.97 -4.22
C ARG A 310 -10.24 -10.03 -4.65
N TYR A 311 -9.22 -9.64 -5.43
CA TYR A 311 -8.16 -10.53 -5.90
C TYR A 311 -7.43 -11.24 -4.74
N ASP A 312 -7.14 -10.53 -3.63
CA ASP A 312 -6.47 -11.14 -2.48
C ASP A 312 -7.42 -11.87 -1.55
N ALA A 313 -8.63 -11.36 -1.39
CA ALA A 313 -9.63 -11.98 -0.53
C ALA A 313 -10.00 -13.41 -0.96
N HIS A 314 -9.99 -13.71 -2.26
CA HIS A 314 -10.37 -15.02 -2.81
C HIS A 314 -9.23 -16.05 -2.86
N LYS A 315 -8.02 -15.70 -2.45
CA LYS A 315 -6.88 -16.63 -2.47
C LYS A 315 -7.03 -17.72 -1.39
N HIS A 316 -6.32 -18.82 -1.61
CA HIS A 316 -6.08 -19.84 -0.60
C HIS A 316 -7.33 -20.54 -0.04
N ARG A 317 -8.40 -20.63 -0.85
CA ARG A 317 -9.70 -21.19 -0.43
C ARG A 317 -10.29 -20.50 0.79
N ALA A 318 -9.94 -19.23 1.02
CA ALA A 318 -10.50 -18.45 2.11
C ALA A 318 -11.99 -18.19 1.92
N LEU A 319 -12.74 -18.12 3.02
CA LEU A 319 -13.99 -17.37 3.01
C LEU A 319 -13.66 -15.91 2.78
N SER A 320 -14.02 -15.40 1.60
CA SER A 320 -13.70 -14.04 1.21
C SER A 320 -14.71 -13.02 1.73
N VAL A 321 -14.24 -12.14 2.61
CA VAL A 321 -14.96 -10.97 3.12
C VAL A 321 -14.38 -9.75 2.41
N VAL A 322 -14.93 -9.44 1.21
CA VAL A 322 -14.44 -8.34 0.38
C VAL A 322 -14.96 -7.02 0.93
N GLY A 323 -14.07 -6.24 1.54
CA GLY A 323 -14.41 -4.96 2.14
C GLY A 323 -13.20 -4.27 2.78
N ASP A 324 -13.39 -3.02 3.15
CA ASP A 324 -12.42 -2.26 3.94
C ASP A 324 -12.19 -2.94 5.29
N ALA A 325 -10.95 -2.90 5.81
CA ALA A 325 -10.62 -3.62 7.05
C ALA A 325 -11.38 -3.08 8.26
N LEU A 326 -11.56 -1.76 8.37
CA LEU A 326 -12.34 -1.17 9.46
C LEU A 326 -13.80 -1.63 9.40
N ALA A 327 -14.44 -1.44 8.25
CA ALA A 327 -15.84 -1.84 8.07
C ALA A 327 -16.03 -3.35 8.28
N GLY A 328 -15.08 -4.17 7.82
CA GLY A 328 -15.14 -5.62 7.97
C GLY A 328 -15.04 -6.10 9.43
N ILE A 329 -14.13 -5.48 10.21
CA ILE A 329 -13.98 -5.78 11.65
C ILE A 329 -15.21 -5.33 12.44
N GLU A 330 -15.72 -4.11 12.18
CA GLU A 330 -16.93 -3.60 12.82
C GLU A 330 -18.14 -4.50 12.60
N GLU A 331 -18.41 -4.87 11.34
CA GLU A 331 -19.56 -5.70 11.00
C GLU A 331 -19.43 -7.14 11.52
N LEU A 332 -18.20 -7.69 11.47
CA LEU A 332 -17.94 -9.02 12.04
C LEU A 332 -18.12 -8.99 13.57
N GLY A 333 -17.65 -7.94 14.25
CA GLY A 333 -17.83 -7.76 15.69
C GLY A 333 -19.32 -7.69 16.08
N GLN A 334 -20.11 -6.92 15.34
CA GLN A 334 -21.57 -6.86 15.54
C GLN A 334 -22.22 -8.23 15.35
N ALA A 335 -21.81 -8.97 14.33
CA ALA A 335 -22.35 -10.30 14.04
C ALA A 335 -21.99 -11.35 15.10
N LEU A 336 -20.81 -11.25 15.73
CA LEU A 336 -20.38 -12.17 16.81
C LEU A 336 -21.15 -11.98 18.11
N GLY A 337 -21.61 -10.77 18.40
CA GLY A 337 -22.34 -10.45 19.63
C GLY A 337 -21.52 -10.71 20.88
N GLY A 338 -22.06 -11.49 21.82
CA GLY A 338 -21.40 -11.80 23.09
C GLY A 338 -20.45 -13.00 23.08
N TRP A 339 -20.14 -13.57 21.90
CA TRP A 339 -19.20 -14.70 21.80
C TRP A 339 -17.79 -14.28 22.21
N LYS A 340 -17.02 -15.21 22.75
CA LYS A 340 -15.58 -15.06 23.04
C LYS A 340 -14.86 -16.37 22.77
N ALA A 341 -13.62 -16.28 22.34
CA ALA A 341 -12.73 -17.42 22.25
C ALA A 341 -12.40 -17.99 23.64
N PRO A 342 -12.07 -19.28 23.74
CA PRO A 342 -11.77 -19.93 25.02
C PRO A 342 -10.55 -19.30 25.75
N ASP A 343 -10.66 -19.04 27.03
CA ASP A 343 -9.58 -18.47 27.86
C ASP A 343 -8.24 -19.25 27.83
N PRO A 344 -8.25 -20.61 27.75
CA PRO A 344 -6.97 -21.33 27.66
C PRO A 344 -6.15 -20.96 26.43
N TRP A 345 -6.78 -20.57 25.31
CA TRP A 345 -6.09 -20.22 24.09
C TRP A 345 -5.32 -18.90 24.21
N ILE A 346 -5.95 -17.85 24.72
CA ILE A 346 -5.26 -16.58 24.93
C ILE A 346 -4.20 -16.68 26.05
N SER A 347 -4.45 -17.51 27.06
CA SER A 347 -3.46 -17.78 28.13
C SER A 347 -2.20 -18.45 27.56
N LYS A 348 -2.38 -19.41 26.64
CA LYS A 348 -1.28 -20.04 25.90
C LYS A 348 -0.51 -19.02 25.06
N SER A 349 -1.22 -18.16 24.34
CA SER A 349 -0.61 -17.09 23.54
C SER A 349 0.29 -16.19 24.38
N ARG A 350 -0.20 -15.75 25.52
CA ARG A 350 0.58 -14.91 26.43
C ARG A 350 1.83 -15.60 26.97
N SER A 351 1.73 -16.88 27.31
CA SER A 351 2.85 -17.68 27.78
C SER A 351 3.93 -17.82 26.70
N LEU A 352 3.53 -18.17 25.48
CA LEU A 352 4.46 -18.31 24.35
C LEU A 352 5.14 -16.98 24.00
N TYR A 353 4.41 -15.88 24.06
CA TYR A 353 4.98 -14.56 23.75
C TYR A 353 5.93 -14.08 24.86
N ALA A 354 5.62 -14.34 26.12
CA ALA A 354 6.53 -14.05 27.24
C ALA A 354 7.82 -14.87 27.15
N GLU A 355 7.74 -16.13 26.78
CA GLU A 355 8.92 -17.01 26.56
C GLU A 355 9.76 -16.49 25.39
N TRP A 356 9.15 -16.10 24.27
CA TRP A 356 9.82 -15.47 23.15
C TRP A 356 10.55 -14.20 23.55
N ASN A 357 9.90 -13.29 24.26
CA ASN A 357 10.51 -12.04 24.72
C ASN A 357 11.71 -12.29 25.65
N THR A 358 11.59 -13.24 26.57
CA THR A 358 12.72 -13.65 27.43
C THR A 358 13.90 -14.16 26.60
N THR A 359 13.64 -14.98 25.58
CA THR A 359 14.66 -15.48 24.68
C THR A 359 15.31 -14.32 23.89
N MET A 360 14.52 -13.38 23.39
CA MET A 360 15.04 -12.22 22.66
C MET A 360 15.90 -11.33 23.55
N GLU A 361 15.47 -11.05 24.77
CA GLU A 361 16.25 -10.28 25.76
C GLU A 361 17.60 -10.92 26.05
N GLN A 362 17.65 -12.25 26.18
CA GLN A 362 18.90 -12.99 26.41
C GLN A 362 19.87 -12.87 25.23
N HIS A 363 19.36 -12.81 23.99
CA HIS A 363 20.17 -12.77 22.77
C HIS A 363 20.49 -11.37 22.26
N SER A 364 19.70 -10.35 22.63
CA SER A 364 19.87 -8.96 22.20
C SER A 364 20.33 -8.01 23.32
N GLY A 365 20.64 -8.55 24.50
CA GLY A 365 21.17 -7.78 25.63
C GLY A 365 22.53 -7.17 25.33
N PRO A 366 23.00 -6.23 26.16
CA PRO A 366 24.32 -5.61 25.96
C PRO A 366 25.43 -6.66 25.87
N THR A 367 26.31 -6.55 24.88
CA THR A 367 27.44 -7.45 24.68
C THR A 367 28.75 -6.70 24.53
N THR A 368 29.85 -7.33 25.00
CA THR A 368 31.22 -6.88 24.72
C THR A 368 31.88 -7.69 23.61
N ASP A 369 31.16 -8.60 22.96
CA ASP A 369 31.69 -9.46 21.90
C ASP A 369 32.08 -8.65 20.67
N VAL A 370 33.20 -9.01 20.07
CA VAL A 370 33.73 -8.40 18.83
C VAL A 370 34.07 -9.51 17.83
N PRO A 371 33.38 -9.59 16.70
CA PRO A 371 32.21 -8.78 16.28
C PRO A 371 30.94 -9.13 17.07
N PRO A 372 30.01 -8.19 17.23
CA PRO A 372 28.71 -8.48 17.83
C PRO A 372 27.91 -9.43 16.92
N SER A 373 27.01 -10.20 17.50
CA SER A 373 26.09 -11.02 16.72
C SER A 373 25.02 -10.16 16.04
N TYR A 374 24.34 -10.70 15.02
CA TYR A 374 23.22 -10.00 14.35
C TYR A 374 22.07 -9.63 15.31
N ALA A 375 21.92 -10.34 16.41
CA ALA A 375 20.90 -10.01 17.42
C ALA A 375 21.25 -8.77 18.24
N HIS A 376 22.51 -8.33 18.24
CA HIS A 376 23.01 -7.17 18.96
C HIS A 376 23.08 -5.90 18.08
N VAL A 377 22.85 -6.01 16.77
CA VAL A 377 22.83 -4.92 15.79
C VAL A 377 21.40 -4.49 15.50
#